data_f5c7c1c0445e7a0e7a6415fc576983d0
#
_entry.id   f5c7c1c0445e7a0e7a6415fc576983d0
#
_cell.length_a   1.000
_cell.length_b   1.000
_cell.length_c   1.000
_cell.angle_alpha   90.00
_cell.angle_beta   90.00
_cell.angle_gamma   90.00
#
_symmetry.space_group_name_H-M   'P 1'
#
loop_
_entity.id
_entity.type
_entity.pdbx_description
1 polymer ?
#
loop_
_entity_poly.entity_id
_entity_poly.type
_entity_poly.pdbx_seq_one_letter_code
_entity_poly.pdbx_strand_id
1 'polypeptide(L)'
;MSTINRRTFIKGTTAGSLFVLTLAGCSEKKSAPIKSAQAQGVTQGSAKPHYVMVFDQNKCVGCGECKEACAETNKTPAGVFRLALERQNGREPGTACPYCGKIEPCDCERKYVRVSCQQCLDAPCVRVCPTQAAHRDPETNIVTMDPDKCVGCKYCIAACPYNVRFINPQTRVAENCDFCLHTKLAKGEDPACVSKCRYGALAFGDLNDPNSYVAKLLDVKDAVRVRTYLGTEPSLRYIPVMKEKI
;
A
#
# COMPACT_ATOMS: atom_id res chain seq x y z
N MET A 1 34.28 -15.45 -41.18
CA MET A 1 33.45 -14.80 -40.15
C MET A 1 34.37 -13.85 -39.37
N SER A 2 34.28 -12.57 -39.72
CA SER A 2 35.16 -11.51 -39.17
C SER A 2 34.51 -10.88 -37.95
N THR A 3 35.17 -11.03 -36.80
CA THR A 3 34.73 -10.45 -35.53
C THR A 3 35.09 -8.98 -35.47
N ILE A 4 34.07 -8.13 -35.48
CA ILE A 4 34.22 -6.67 -35.33
C ILE A 4 34.48 -6.37 -33.84
N ASN A 5 35.70 -5.86 -33.56
CA ASN A 5 36.14 -5.50 -32.20
C ASN A 5 35.64 -4.08 -31.87
N ARG A 6 35.16 -3.87 -30.64
CA ARG A 6 34.58 -2.60 -30.11
C ARG A 6 35.50 -1.36 -30.27
N ARG A 7 36.84 -1.57 -30.44
CA ARG A 7 37.82 -0.49 -30.61
C ARG A 7 37.84 0.08 -32.04
N THR A 8 37.31 -0.63 -33.03
CA THR A 8 37.31 -0.20 -34.44
C THR A 8 36.11 0.71 -34.78
N PHE A 9 35.08 0.74 -33.90
CA PHE A 9 33.88 1.56 -34.14
C PHE A 9 34.07 3.04 -33.81
N ILE A 10 35.09 3.41 -33.01
CA ILE A 10 35.28 4.78 -32.51
C ILE A 10 36.18 5.65 -33.43
N LYS A 11 36.77 5.08 -34.47
CA LYS A 11 37.73 5.79 -35.38
C LYS A 11 37.13 6.31 -36.67
N GLY A 12 35.82 6.27 -36.86
CA GLY A 12 35.17 6.54 -38.15
C GLY A 12 34.34 7.81 -38.29
N THR A 13 34.44 8.79 -37.38
CA THR A 13 33.65 10.03 -37.51
C THR A 13 34.47 11.29 -37.15
N THR A 14 35.36 11.67 -38.08
CA THR A 14 35.90 13.02 -38.13
C THR A 14 35.89 13.47 -39.61
N ALA A 15 34.81 14.13 -40.03
CA ALA A 15 34.80 15.10 -41.13
C ALA A 15 33.47 15.88 -41.12
N GLY A 16 33.51 17.12 -40.67
CA GLY A 16 32.92 18.27 -41.29
C GLY A 16 31.41 18.43 -41.28
N SER A 17 30.88 19.23 -40.38
CA SER A 17 29.94 20.30 -40.73
C SER A 17 29.76 21.25 -39.54
N LEU A 18 30.43 22.38 -39.63
CA LEU A 18 30.27 23.53 -38.74
C LEU A 18 28.92 24.19 -39.04
N PHE A 19 27.89 23.92 -38.27
CA PHE A 19 26.62 24.68 -38.32
C PHE A 19 26.75 25.90 -37.40
N VAL A 20 26.88 27.05 -38.00
CA VAL A 20 26.78 28.33 -37.31
C VAL A 20 25.32 28.59 -36.99
N LEU A 21 24.95 28.46 -35.70
CA LEU A 21 23.66 28.91 -35.20
C LEU A 21 23.75 30.41 -34.93
N THR A 22 23.16 31.20 -35.78
CA THR A 22 22.89 32.62 -35.54
C THR A 22 21.84 32.77 -34.45
N LEU A 23 22.24 33.41 -33.35
CA LEU A 23 21.35 33.81 -32.28
C LEU A 23 20.40 34.92 -32.79
N ALA A 24 19.18 34.53 -33.14
CA ALA A 24 18.07 35.43 -33.39
C ALA A 24 17.34 35.71 -32.07
N GLY A 25 17.40 36.94 -31.62
CA GLY A 25 16.57 37.70 -30.72
C GLY A 25 15.66 36.97 -29.72
N CYS A 26 16.05 37.03 -28.42
CA CYS A 26 15.10 36.92 -27.33
C CYS A 26 14.12 38.11 -27.36
N SER A 27 12.92 37.89 -27.85
CA SER A 27 11.79 38.80 -27.66
C SER A 27 11.22 38.56 -26.25
N GLU A 28 11.35 39.55 -25.37
CA GLU A 28 10.68 39.59 -24.06
C GLU A 28 9.17 39.56 -24.26
N LYS A 29 8.54 38.40 -24.04
CA LYS A 29 7.10 38.32 -23.87
C LYS A 29 6.77 38.83 -22.47
N LYS A 30 6.22 40.04 -22.39
CA LYS A 30 5.58 40.59 -21.19
C LYS A 30 4.56 39.57 -20.67
N SER A 31 4.78 39.08 -19.46
CA SER A 31 3.84 38.24 -18.72
C SER A 31 2.53 39.00 -18.49
N ALA A 32 1.44 38.50 -19.04
CA ALA A 32 0.10 38.98 -18.72
C ALA A 32 -0.22 38.69 -17.24
N PRO A 33 -0.94 39.61 -16.54
CA PRO A 33 -1.30 39.38 -15.15
C PRO A 33 -2.19 38.15 -15.00
N ILE A 34 -1.81 37.26 -14.10
CA ILE A 34 -2.61 36.08 -13.71
C ILE A 34 -3.90 36.63 -13.07
N LYS A 35 -5.01 36.58 -13.81
CA LYS A 35 -6.34 36.79 -13.23
C LYS A 35 -6.58 35.68 -12.21
N SER A 36 -6.76 36.09 -10.95
CA SER A 36 -7.23 35.21 -9.87
C SER A 36 -8.48 34.46 -10.36
N ALA A 37 -8.36 33.14 -10.54
CA ALA A 37 -9.51 32.29 -10.79
C ALA A 37 -10.40 32.35 -9.54
N GLN A 38 -11.53 33.01 -9.71
CA GLN A 38 -12.62 32.93 -8.73
C GLN A 38 -12.98 31.47 -8.56
N ALA A 39 -12.98 31.00 -7.32
CA ALA A 39 -13.43 29.67 -6.95
C ALA A 39 -14.88 29.49 -7.41
N GLN A 40 -15.06 28.93 -8.59
CA GLN A 40 -16.35 28.45 -9.04
C GLN A 40 -16.66 27.23 -8.17
N GLY A 41 -17.82 27.28 -7.50
CA GLY A 41 -18.28 26.24 -6.59
C GLY A 41 -18.11 24.85 -7.19
N VAL A 42 -17.32 24.01 -6.51
CA VAL A 42 -17.20 22.60 -6.81
C VAL A 42 -18.59 22.01 -6.57
N THR A 43 -19.33 21.79 -7.65
CA THR A 43 -20.44 20.87 -7.62
C THR A 43 -19.88 19.54 -7.14
N GLN A 44 -20.39 19.03 -6.02
CA GLN A 44 -20.07 17.76 -5.42
C GLN A 44 -20.45 16.64 -6.40
N GLY A 45 -19.61 16.40 -7.40
CA GLY A 45 -19.53 15.12 -8.06
C GLY A 45 -18.98 14.16 -7.01
N SER A 46 -19.69 13.07 -6.71
CA SER A 46 -19.29 12.13 -5.68
C SER A 46 -17.89 11.64 -5.96
N ALA A 47 -16.91 12.15 -5.21
CA ALA A 47 -15.53 11.68 -5.28
C ALA A 47 -15.58 10.18 -4.97
N LYS A 48 -14.85 9.37 -5.78
CA LYS A 48 -14.75 7.93 -5.53
C LYS A 48 -14.32 7.69 -4.09
N PRO A 49 -14.81 6.65 -3.42
CA PRO A 49 -14.48 6.38 -2.05
C PRO A 49 -12.97 6.14 -1.90
N HIS A 50 -12.39 6.62 -0.82
CA HIS A 50 -11.03 6.33 -0.40
C HIS A 50 -11.06 5.44 0.83
N TYR A 51 -11.22 4.15 0.62
CA TYR A 51 -11.23 3.20 1.72
C TYR A 51 -9.87 3.10 2.39
N VAL A 52 -9.88 3.27 3.71
CA VAL A 52 -8.72 3.20 4.58
C VAL A 52 -8.96 2.17 5.68
N MET A 53 -7.92 1.42 6.02
CA MET A 53 -7.93 0.55 7.19
C MET A 53 -6.92 1.09 8.20
N VAL A 54 -7.34 1.18 9.46
CA VAL A 54 -6.50 1.60 10.58
C VAL A 54 -6.24 0.40 11.47
N PHE A 55 -4.99 0.19 11.84
CA PHE A 55 -4.56 -0.81 12.81
C PHE A 55 -3.97 -0.14 14.03
N ASP A 56 -4.63 -0.26 15.18
CA ASP A 56 -4.17 0.28 16.46
C ASP A 56 -3.35 -0.79 17.18
N GLN A 57 -2.02 -0.60 17.22
CA GLN A 57 -1.10 -1.51 17.88
C GLN A 57 -1.30 -1.57 19.39
N ASN A 58 -1.87 -0.50 20.00
CA ASN A 58 -2.09 -0.43 21.45
C ASN A 58 -3.22 -1.35 21.89
N LYS A 59 -4.18 -1.62 21.01
CA LYS A 59 -5.34 -2.48 21.29
C LYS A 59 -5.12 -3.94 20.89
N CYS A 60 -4.12 -4.21 20.02
CA CYS A 60 -3.91 -5.57 19.49
C CYS A 60 -3.23 -6.46 20.53
N VAL A 61 -3.88 -7.56 20.89
CA VAL A 61 -3.35 -8.59 21.80
C VAL A 61 -2.75 -9.79 21.08
N GLY A 62 -2.80 -9.82 19.72
CA GLY A 62 -2.23 -10.91 18.94
C GLY A 62 -3.04 -12.21 18.95
N CYS A 63 -4.34 -12.19 19.25
CA CYS A 63 -5.17 -13.39 19.35
C CYS A 63 -5.29 -14.21 18.05
N GLY A 64 -5.04 -13.61 16.87
CA GLY A 64 -5.10 -14.30 15.58
C GLY A 64 -6.50 -14.38 14.94
N GLU A 65 -7.58 -14.06 15.65
CA GLU A 65 -8.97 -14.18 15.16
C GLU A 65 -9.21 -13.45 13.83
N CYS A 66 -8.57 -12.30 13.63
CA CYS A 66 -8.67 -11.55 12.37
C CYS A 66 -8.05 -12.32 11.18
N LYS A 67 -6.99 -13.09 11.42
CA LYS A 67 -6.34 -13.95 10.43
C LYS A 67 -7.25 -15.11 10.05
N GLU A 68 -7.84 -15.76 11.05
CA GLU A 68 -8.77 -16.89 10.87
C GLU A 68 -10.02 -16.44 10.11
N ALA A 69 -10.67 -15.38 10.54
CA ALA A 69 -11.83 -14.80 9.85
C ALA A 69 -11.53 -14.38 8.41
N CYS A 70 -10.33 -13.85 8.14
CA CYS A 70 -9.90 -13.53 6.79
C CYS A 70 -9.74 -14.79 5.93
N ALA A 71 -9.11 -15.84 6.45
CA ALA A 71 -8.90 -17.10 5.73
C ALA A 71 -10.23 -17.80 5.43
N GLU A 72 -11.14 -17.87 6.39
CA GLU A 72 -12.46 -18.47 6.25
C GLU A 72 -13.30 -17.74 5.20
N THR A 73 -13.43 -16.40 5.34
CA THR A 73 -14.27 -15.58 4.45
C THR A 73 -13.77 -15.61 3.00
N ASN A 74 -12.45 -15.56 2.81
CA ASN A 74 -11.84 -15.51 1.48
C ASN A 74 -11.37 -16.88 0.96
N LYS A 75 -11.69 -17.96 1.67
CA LYS A 75 -11.32 -19.34 1.31
C LYS A 75 -9.82 -19.45 0.98
N THR A 76 -8.98 -18.81 1.79
CA THR A 76 -7.54 -18.77 1.55
C THR A 76 -6.95 -20.15 1.85
N PRO A 77 -6.20 -20.77 0.92
CA PRO A 77 -5.62 -22.09 1.13
C PRO A 77 -4.63 -22.13 2.30
N ALA A 78 -4.41 -23.31 2.87
CA ALA A 78 -3.40 -23.52 3.89
C ALA A 78 -2.00 -23.13 3.38
N GLY A 79 -1.19 -22.51 4.25
CA GLY A 79 0.18 -22.12 3.94
C GLY A 79 0.33 -20.74 3.28
N VAL A 80 -0.76 -20.09 2.86
CA VAL A 80 -0.74 -18.71 2.34
C VAL A 80 -1.71 -17.81 3.13
N PHE A 81 -1.44 -16.50 3.13
CA PHE A 81 -2.19 -15.57 3.96
C PHE A 81 -2.42 -14.25 3.24
N ARG A 82 -3.65 -13.74 3.26
CA ARG A 82 -3.98 -12.35 2.88
C ARG A 82 -3.65 -11.37 4.01
N LEU A 83 -3.61 -11.86 5.25
CA LEU A 83 -3.32 -11.15 6.47
C LEU A 83 -2.50 -12.03 7.40
N ALA A 84 -1.40 -11.49 7.93
CA ALA A 84 -0.64 -12.06 9.03
C ALA A 84 -0.51 -11.05 10.16
N LEU A 85 -0.27 -11.55 11.38
CA LEU A 85 0.17 -10.76 12.52
C LEU A 85 1.60 -11.17 12.84
N GLU A 86 2.52 -10.23 12.77
CA GLU A 86 3.91 -10.45 13.13
C GLU A 86 4.19 -9.81 14.48
N ARG A 87 4.90 -10.53 15.34
CA ARG A 87 5.36 -10.00 16.62
C ARG A 87 6.58 -9.12 16.37
N GLN A 88 6.53 -7.87 16.76
CA GLN A 88 7.71 -7.01 16.81
C GLN A 88 8.42 -7.20 18.13
N ASN A 89 9.59 -7.81 18.09
CA ASN A 89 10.51 -7.79 19.23
C ASN A 89 11.20 -6.42 19.21
N GLY A 90 10.72 -5.50 20.04
CA GLY A 90 11.22 -4.12 20.08
C GLY A 90 12.53 -3.96 20.85
N ARG A 91 13.22 -5.06 21.21
CA ARG A 91 14.37 -5.04 22.10
C ARG A 91 15.57 -5.74 21.46
N GLU A 92 16.75 -5.10 21.60
CA GLU A 92 18.02 -5.73 21.25
C GLU A 92 18.25 -6.98 22.09
N PRO A 93 18.75 -8.09 21.53
CA PRO A 93 19.07 -9.29 22.30
C PRO A 93 19.98 -8.96 23.49
N GLY A 94 19.65 -9.48 24.67
CA GLY A 94 20.43 -9.27 25.87
C GLY A 94 20.12 -7.99 26.68
N THR A 95 19.20 -7.13 26.24
CA THR A 95 18.73 -5.98 27.02
C THR A 95 17.58 -6.34 27.93
N ALA A 96 17.51 -5.73 29.12
CA ALA A 96 16.41 -5.95 30.05
C ALA A 96 15.10 -5.31 29.56
N CYS A 97 13.98 -5.98 29.82
CA CYS A 97 12.65 -5.44 29.53
C CYS A 97 12.39 -4.19 30.39
N PRO A 98 12.00 -3.05 29.79
CA PRO A 98 11.75 -1.83 30.54
C PRO A 98 10.55 -1.93 31.50
N TYR A 99 9.67 -2.93 31.32
CA TYR A 99 8.47 -3.11 32.13
C TYR A 99 8.62 -4.14 33.25
N CYS A 100 9.39 -5.22 33.05
CA CYS A 100 9.51 -6.31 34.02
C CYS A 100 10.95 -6.69 34.34
N GLY A 101 11.95 -6.02 33.76
CA GLY A 101 13.37 -6.26 34.00
C GLY A 101 13.95 -7.58 33.45
N LYS A 102 13.15 -8.45 32.83
CA LYS A 102 13.61 -9.73 32.29
C LYS A 102 14.46 -9.52 31.02
N ILE A 103 15.58 -10.22 30.93
CA ILE A 103 16.46 -10.22 29.75
C ILE A 103 15.87 -11.12 28.65
N GLU A 104 15.17 -12.18 29.00
CA GLU A 104 14.49 -13.07 28.07
C GLU A 104 13.19 -12.45 27.49
N PRO A 105 12.70 -12.92 26.34
CA PRO A 105 11.43 -12.47 25.77
C PRO A 105 10.31 -12.61 26.81
N CYS A 106 9.59 -11.53 27.06
CA CYS A 106 8.48 -11.49 28.02
C CYS A 106 7.19 -10.99 27.35
N ASP A 107 6.07 -11.26 28.01
CA ASP A 107 4.75 -10.87 27.52
C ASP A 107 4.48 -9.37 27.59
N CYS A 108 5.26 -8.62 28.36
CA CYS A 108 5.10 -7.16 28.51
C CYS A 108 5.38 -6.37 27.21
N GLU A 109 6.13 -6.95 26.29
CA GLU A 109 6.50 -6.31 25.00
C GLU A 109 5.72 -6.88 23.80
N ARG A 110 4.51 -7.36 24.03
CA ARG A 110 3.67 -7.88 22.96
C ARG A 110 3.22 -6.76 22.05
N LYS A 111 4.06 -6.42 21.07
CA LYS A 111 3.70 -5.53 19.98
C LYS A 111 3.49 -6.36 18.74
N TYR A 112 2.29 -6.27 18.19
CA TYR A 112 1.96 -6.94 16.96
C TYR A 112 1.85 -5.93 15.83
N VAL A 113 2.26 -6.34 14.63
CA VAL A 113 2.08 -5.60 13.40
C VAL A 113 1.23 -6.42 12.45
N ARG A 114 0.24 -5.79 11.88
CA ARG A 114 -0.51 -6.35 10.79
C ARG A 114 0.32 -6.29 9.51
N VAL A 115 0.52 -7.43 8.88
CA VAL A 115 1.14 -7.57 7.56
C VAL A 115 0.06 -7.99 6.57
N SER A 116 -0.25 -7.11 5.63
CA SER A 116 -1.24 -7.33 4.57
C SER A 116 -1.02 -6.33 3.44
N CYS A 117 -1.78 -6.47 2.35
CA CYS A 117 -1.75 -5.49 1.27
C CYS A 117 -2.01 -4.09 1.82
N GLN A 118 -1.16 -3.13 1.43
CA GLN A 118 -1.23 -1.75 1.88
C GLN A 118 -2.27 -0.93 1.11
N GLN A 119 -2.89 -1.50 0.08
CA GLN A 119 -3.87 -0.81 -0.78
C GLN A 119 -3.35 0.56 -1.23
N CYS A 120 -2.15 0.54 -1.82
CA CYS A 120 -1.42 1.74 -2.23
C CYS A 120 -2.22 2.59 -3.22
N LEU A 121 -2.24 3.92 -3.07
CA LEU A 121 -2.83 4.83 -4.06
C LEU A 121 -2.00 4.83 -5.34
N ASP A 122 -0.67 4.82 -5.23
CA ASP A 122 0.23 4.53 -6.34
C ASP A 122 0.73 3.09 -6.23
N ALA A 123 0.04 2.16 -6.89
CA ALA A 123 0.24 0.73 -6.73
C ALA A 123 1.21 0.16 -7.78
N PRO A 124 2.49 -0.16 -7.44
CA PRO A 124 3.45 -0.72 -8.39
C PRO A 124 2.96 -2.04 -9.00
N CYS A 125 2.25 -2.86 -8.23
CA CYS A 125 1.71 -4.14 -8.68
C CYS A 125 0.65 -4.01 -9.79
N VAL A 126 -0.08 -2.90 -9.84
CA VAL A 126 -1.02 -2.59 -10.93
C VAL A 126 -0.25 -2.17 -12.18
N ARG A 127 0.74 -1.28 -12.02
CA ARG A 127 1.52 -0.75 -13.14
C ARG A 127 2.29 -1.82 -13.93
N VAL A 128 2.79 -2.85 -13.23
CA VAL A 128 3.59 -3.91 -13.87
C VAL A 128 2.79 -5.07 -14.42
N CYS A 129 1.47 -5.07 -14.28
CA CYS A 129 0.63 -6.20 -14.72
C CYS A 129 0.41 -6.17 -16.23
N PRO A 130 0.99 -7.12 -17.02
CA PRO A 130 0.93 -7.08 -18.47
C PRO A 130 -0.48 -7.36 -19.00
N THR A 131 -1.29 -8.09 -18.24
CA THR A 131 -2.67 -8.46 -18.62
C THR A 131 -3.71 -7.55 -17.98
N GLN A 132 -3.28 -6.56 -17.17
CA GLN A 132 -4.17 -5.71 -16.36
C GLN A 132 -5.07 -6.50 -15.39
N ALA A 133 -4.74 -7.74 -15.11
CA ALA A 133 -5.43 -8.54 -14.10
C ALA A 133 -5.36 -7.90 -12.71
N ALA A 134 -4.17 -7.39 -12.33
CA ALA A 134 -4.06 -6.52 -11.15
C ALA A 134 -4.52 -5.11 -11.55
N HIS A 135 -5.62 -4.66 -10.96
CA HIS A 135 -6.22 -3.38 -11.31
C HIS A 135 -6.81 -2.69 -10.07
N ARG A 136 -7.26 -1.47 -10.25
CA ARG A 136 -8.13 -0.79 -9.30
C ARG A 136 -9.56 -0.98 -9.73
N ASP A 137 -10.38 -1.41 -8.80
CA ASP A 137 -11.81 -1.46 -9.01
C ASP A 137 -12.34 -0.05 -9.34
N PRO A 138 -13.12 0.08 -10.43
CA PRO A 138 -13.54 1.40 -10.93
C PRO A 138 -14.48 2.15 -9.99
N GLU A 139 -15.22 1.45 -9.14
CA GLU A 139 -16.20 2.05 -8.23
C GLU A 139 -15.59 2.34 -6.85
N THR A 140 -14.88 1.37 -6.31
CA THR A 140 -14.37 1.43 -4.93
C THR A 140 -12.92 1.91 -4.83
N ASN A 141 -12.21 2.00 -5.96
CA ASN A 141 -10.77 2.32 -6.03
C ASN A 141 -9.86 1.34 -5.26
N ILE A 142 -10.36 0.18 -4.86
CA ILE A 142 -9.61 -0.87 -4.18
C ILE A 142 -8.75 -1.63 -5.17
N VAL A 143 -7.48 -1.91 -4.81
CA VAL A 143 -6.60 -2.75 -5.62
C VAL A 143 -7.02 -4.21 -5.48
N THR A 144 -7.44 -4.79 -6.57
CA THR A 144 -7.92 -6.18 -6.65
C THR A 144 -7.27 -6.96 -7.79
N MET A 145 -7.72 -8.17 -8.02
CA MET A 145 -7.21 -9.08 -9.05
C MET A 145 -8.38 -9.71 -9.81
N ASP A 146 -8.35 -9.58 -11.12
CA ASP A 146 -9.22 -10.31 -12.03
C ASP A 146 -8.62 -11.71 -12.27
N PRO A 147 -9.27 -12.79 -11.77
CA PRO A 147 -8.73 -14.13 -11.90
C PRO A 147 -8.70 -14.63 -13.34
N ASP A 148 -9.63 -14.18 -14.19
CA ASP A 148 -9.76 -14.65 -15.56
C ASP A 148 -8.67 -14.08 -16.47
N LYS A 149 -8.11 -12.90 -16.13
CA LYS A 149 -7.01 -12.27 -16.83
C LYS A 149 -5.64 -12.66 -16.28
N CYS A 150 -5.57 -13.23 -15.08
CA CYS A 150 -4.29 -13.51 -14.44
C CYS A 150 -3.59 -14.74 -15.04
N VAL A 151 -2.42 -14.53 -15.60
CA VAL A 151 -1.58 -15.61 -16.17
C VAL A 151 -0.51 -16.13 -15.20
N GLY A 152 -0.52 -15.70 -13.92
CA GLY A 152 0.42 -16.19 -12.90
C GLY A 152 1.89 -15.78 -13.10
N CYS A 153 2.19 -14.74 -13.88
CA CYS A 153 3.55 -14.32 -14.21
C CYS A 153 4.40 -13.80 -13.03
N LYS A 154 3.80 -13.54 -11.88
CA LYS A 154 4.43 -13.09 -10.63
C LYS A 154 5.04 -11.68 -10.64
N TYR A 155 4.91 -10.88 -11.71
CA TYR A 155 5.46 -9.52 -11.75
C TYR A 155 4.90 -8.65 -10.62
N CYS A 156 3.61 -8.76 -10.30
CA CYS A 156 2.99 -8.04 -9.19
C CYS A 156 3.53 -8.44 -7.81
N ILE A 157 4.06 -9.67 -7.66
CA ILE A 157 4.72 -10.13 -6.43
C ILE A 157 6.10 -9.50 -6.34
N ALA A 158 6.90 -9.57 -7.41
CA ALA A 158 8.24 -8.99 -7.46
C ALA A 158 8.22 -7.45 -7.29
N ALA A 159 7.19 -6.78 -7.80
CA ALA A 159 7.06 -5.33 -7.70
C ALA A 159 6.49 -4.85 -6.35
N CYS A 160 5.96 -5.75 -5.51
CA CYS A 160 5.37 -5.37 -4.23
C CYS A 160 6.45 -5.13 -3.17
N PRO A 161 6.68 -3.88 -2.73
CA PRO A 161 7.75 -3.61 -1.74
C PRO A 161 7.39 -4.10 -0.33
N TYR A 162 6.15 -4.55 -0.13
CA TYR A 162 5.65 -5.05 1.16
C TYR A 162 5.62 -6.57 1.25
N ASN A 163 5.93 -7.29 0.16
CA ASN A 163 5.93 -8.76 0.07
C ASN A 163 4.61 -9.42 0.53
N VAL A 164 3.48 -8.81 0.20
CA VAL A 164 2.16 -9.23 0.70
C VAL A 164 1.25 -9.84 -0.37
N ARG A 165 1.81 -10.11 -1.54
CA ARG A 165 1.14 -10.84 -2.61
C ARG A 165 1.67 -12.26 -2.71
N PHE A 166 0.81 -13.19 -3.07
CA PHE A 166 1.17 -14.59 -3.25
C PHE A 166 0.44 -15.18 -4.46
N ILE A 167 0.89 -16.34 -4.93
CA ILE A 167 0.13 -17.16 -5.86
C ILE A 167 -0.71 -18.14 -5.05
N ASN A 168 -2.00 -18.16 -5.29
CA ASN A 168 -2.87 -19.18 -4.75
C ASN A 168 -2.46 -20.52 -5.36
N PRO A 169 -2.08 -21.52 -4.54
CA PRO A 169 -1.57 -22.81 -5.05
C PRO A 169 -2.62 -23.61 -5.80
N GLN A 170 -3.91 -23.39 -5.53
CA GLN A 170 -5.03 -24.10 -6.15
C GLN A 170 -5.43 -23.48 -7.49
N THR A 171 -5.62 -22.15 -7.52
CA THR A 171 -6.09 -21.43 -8.70
C THR A 171 -4.98 -20.96 -9.62
N ARG A 172 -3.73 -20.92 -9.13
CA ARG A 172 -2.54 -20.37 -9.81
C ARG A 172 -2.62 -18.86 -10.11
N VAL A 173 -3.59 -18.18 -9.54
CA VAL A 173 -3.81 -16.72 -9.64
C VAL A 173 -3.08 -15.99 -8.52
N ALA A 174 -2.56 -14.80 -8.81
CA ALA A 174 -2.00 -13.94 -7.78
C ALA A 174 -3.11 -13.34 -6.93
N GLU A 175 -2.91 -13.29 -5.61
CA GLU A 175 -3.87 -12.72 -4.67
C GLU A 175 -3.25 -11.66 -3.75
N ASN A 176 -4.12 -10.86 -3.15
CA ASN A 176 -3.81 -9.88 -2.11
C ASN A 176 -5.04 -9.65 -1.22
N CYS A 177 -4.87 -8.93 -0.13
CA CYS A 177 -6.00 -8.39 0.61
C CYS A 177 -6.67 -7.28 -0.23
N ASP A 178 -7.94 -7.45 -0.56
CA ASP A 178 -8.82 -6.55 -1.31
C ASP A 178 -9.90 -5.92 -0.41
N PHE A 179 -9.64 -5.83 0.89
CA PHE A 179 -10.62 -5.39 1.89
C PHE A 179 -11.95 -6.17 1.87
N CYS A 180 -11.90 -7.43 1.42
CA CYS A 180 -13.09 -8.29 1.25
C CYS A 180 -14.10 -7.71 0.24
N LEU A 181 -13.62 -7.03 -0.82
CA LEU A 181 -14.42 -6.35 -1.84
C LEU A 181 -15.56 -7.24 -2.37
N HIS A 182 -15.22 -8.47 -2.81
CA HIS A 182 -16.17 -9.39 -3.44
C HIS A 182 -16.96 -10.25 -2.46
N THR A 183 -16.70 -10.17 -1.15
CA THR A 183 -17.34 -11.03 -0.15
C THR A 183 -18.17 -10.25 0.86
N LYS A 184 -17.57 -9.32 1.58
CA LYS A 184 -18.22 -8.53 2.65
C LYS A 184 -18.68 -7.17 2.16
N LEU A 185 -17.80 -6.40 1.50
CA LEU A 185 -18.14 -5.07 1.04
C LEU A 185 -19.27 -5.09 0.01
N ALA A 186 -19.31 -6.09 -0.89
CA ALA A 186 -20.40 -6.28 -1.82
C ALA A 186 -21.79 -6.42 -1.15
N LYS A 187 -21.83 -6.73 0.15
CA LYS A 187 -23.05 -6.84 0.97
C LYS A 187 -23.26 -5.62 1.87
N GLY A 188 -22.40 -4.60 1.76
CA GLY A 188 -22.41 -3.45 2.66
C GLY A 188 -21.90 -3.75 4.07
N GLU A 189 -21.16 -4.86 4.26
CA GLU A 189 -20.61 -5.27 5.53
C GLU A 189 -19.12 -4.90 5.62
N ASP A 190 -18.63 -4.65 6.84
CA ASP A 190 -17.22 -4.43 7.10
C ASP A 190 -16.36 -5.66 6.76
N PRO A 191 -15.07 -5.47 6.41
CA PRO A 191 -14.14 -6.57 6.20
C PRO A 191 -14.13 -7.56 7.38
N ALA A 192 -14.08 -8.87 7.08
CA ALA A 192 -14.20 -9.91 8.08
C ALA A 192 -13.25 -9.76 9.27
N CYS A 193 -12.01 -9.29 9.03
CA CYS A 193 -11.02 -9.06 10.08
C CYS A 193 -11.42 -7.89 11.02
N VAL A 194 -12.14 -6.89 10.52
CA VAL A 194 -12.65 -5.77 11.32
C VAL A 194 -13.81 -6.24 12.18
N SER A 195 -14.83 -6.84 11.56
CA SER A 195 -16.01 -7.35 12.26
C SER A 195 -15.68 -8.35 13.37
N LYS A 196 -14.61 -9.17 13.17
CA LYS A 196 -14.21 -10.19 14.14
C LYS A 196 -13.34 -9.64 15.28
N CYS A 197 -12.75 -8.46 15.13
CA CYS A 197 -11.83 -7.92 16.12
C CYS A 197 -12.53 -7.43 17.37
N ARG A 198 -12.66 -8.28 18.38
CA ARG A 198 -13.32 -7.95 19.68
C ARG A 198 -12.61 -6.85 20.47
N TYR A 199 -11.34 -6.59 20.17
CA TYR A 199 -10.55 -5.56 20.87
C TYR A 199 -10.61 -4.19 20.17
N GLY A 200 -11.30 -4.09 19.03
CA GLY A 200 -11.38 -2.85 18.25
C GLY A 200 -10.01 -2.33 17.77
N ALA A 201 -9.05 -3.26 17.56
CA ALA A 201 -7.73 -2.91 17.04
C ALA A 201 -7.73 -2.62 15.53
N LEU A 202 -8.80 -2.94 14.83
CA LEU A 202 -9.00 -2.70 13.41
C LEU A 202 -10.20 -1.80 13.20
N ALA A 203 -10.04 -0.79 12.35
CA ALA A 203 -11.11 0.07 11.87
C ALA A 203 -11.04 0.17 10.35
N PHE A 204 -12.19 0.32 9.70
CA PHE A 204 -12.30 0.44 8.26
C PHE A 204 -13.37 1.47 7.90
N GLY A 205 -13.17 2.19 6.81
CA GLY A 205 -14.15 3.16 6.32
C GLY A 205 -13.63 4.01 5.18
N ASP A 206 -14.51 4.86 4.66
CA ASP A 206 -14.18 5.84 3.63
C ASP A 206 -13.62 7.10 4.29
N LEU A 207 -12.41 7.50 3.90
CA LEU A 207 -11.78 8.73 4.38
C LEU A 207 -12.41 9.98 3.77
N ASN A 208 -13.07 9.86 2.60
CA ASN A 208 -13.76 10.98 1.97
C ASN A 208 -15.13 11.28 2.61
N ASP A 209 -15.63 10.37 3.45
CA ASP A 209 -16.83 10.63 4.26
C ASP A 209 -16.41 11.19 5.64
N PRO A 210 -16.65 12.48 5.92
CA PRO A 210 -16.29 13.09 7.20
C PRO A 210 -17.05 12.48 8.39
N ASN A 211 -18.16 11.79 8.13
CA ASN A 211 -18.94 11.12 9.17
C ASN A 211 -18.43 9.70 9.47
N SER A 212 -17.56 9.16 8.63
CA SER A 212 -17.01 7.82 8.85
C SER A 212 -16.22 7.74 10.16
N TYR A 213 -16.26 6.57 10.80
CA TYR A 213 -15.50 6.33 12.03
C TYR A 213 -13.99 6.51 11.81
N VAL A 214 -13.48 6.10 10.64
CA VAL A 214 -12.07 6.19 10.31
C VAL A 214 -11.62 7.64 10.14
N ALA A 215 -12.41 8.50 9.49
CA ALA A 215 -12.08 9.92 9.37
C ALA A 215 -11.96 10.56 10.76
N LYS A 216 -12.98 10.38 11.61
CA LYS A 216 -12.96 10.89 12.99
C LYS A 216 -11.82 10.32 13.84
N LEU A 217 -11.47 9.04 13.65
CA LEU A 217 -10.37 8.41 14.36
C LEU A 217 -9.02 9.02 13.99
N LEU A 218 -8.81 9.32 12.70
CA LEU A 218 -7.58 9.89 12.19
C LEU A 218 -7.42 11.38 12.49
N ASP A 219 -8.52 12.10 12.76
CA ASP A 219 -8.47 13.47 13.25
C ASP A 219 -7.94 13.56 14.69
N VAL A 220 -8.16 12.52 15.50
CA VAL A 220 -7.83 12.50 16.93
C VAL A 220 -6.52 11.77 17.23
N LYS A 221 -6.16 10.78 16.42
CA LYS A 221 -4.99 9.93 16.66
C LYS A 221 -3.97 10.02 15.54
N ASP A 222 -2.73 10.22 15.93
CA ASP A 222 -1.59 10.11 15.01
C ASP A 222 -1.47 8.69 14.47
N ALA A 223 -1.66 8.56 13.17
CA ALA A 223 -1.50 7.29 12.48
C ALA A 223 -0.50 7.43 11.32
N VAL A 224 0.44 6.50 11.26
CA VAL A 224 1.54 6.53 10.30
C VAL A 224 1.30 5.57 9.13
N ARG A 225 1.87 5.89 7.99
CA ARG A 225 2.04 4.99 6.85
C ARG A 225 3.41 4.32 6.93
N VAL A 226 3.48 3.06 6.57
CA VAL A 226 4.77 2.35 6.51
C VAL A 226 5.50 2.66 5.21
N ARG A 227 6.84 2.76 5.26
CA ARG A 227 7.72 2.95 4.09
C ARG A 227 7.31 4.11 3.17
N THR A 228 6.99 5.26 3.74
CA THR A 228 6.55 6.48 3.00
C THR A 228 7.55 6.93 1.95
N TYR A 229 8.85 6.67 2.15
CA TYR A 229 9.93 7.00 1.22
C TYR A 229 9.83 6.29 -0.15
N LEU A 230 8.97 5.25 -0.26
CA LEU A 230 8.73 4.55 -1.53
C LEU A 230 7.71 5.24 -2.44
N GLY A 231 7.03 6.27 -1.98
CA GLY A 231 6.04 7.02 -2.75
C GLY A 231 4.79 6.23 -3.15
N THR A 232 4.56 5.05 -2.57
CA THR A 232 3.42 4.17 -2.94
C THR A 232 2.09 4.59 -2.31
N GLU A 233 2.11 5.53 -1.38
CA GLU A 233 0.95 6.08 -0.68
C GLU A 233 -0.02 5.01 -0.11
N PRO A 234 0.40 4.25 0.91
CA PRO A 234 -0.45 3.23 1.54
C PRO A 234 -1.78 3.78 2.05
N SER A 235 -2.88 3.07 1.84
CA SER A 235 -4.18 3.32 2.48
C SER A 235 -4.31 2.65 3.85
N LEU A 236 -3.41 1.72 4.20
CA LEU A 236 -3.29 1.22 5.57
C LEU A 236 -2.61 2.28 6.44
N ARG A 237 -3.16 2.46 7.65
CA ARG A 237 -2.62 3.36 8.69
C ARG A 237 -2.35 2.55 9.94
N TYR A 238 -1.29 2.90 10.65
CA TYR A 238 -0.89 2.26 11.89
C TYR A 238 -0.85 3.30 13.00
N ILE A 239 -1.62 3.10 14.06
CA ILE A 239 -1.47 3.86 15.31
C ILE A 239 -0.38 3.13 16.10
N PRO A 240 0.83 3.71 16.19
CA PRO A 240 1.96 3.05 16.83
C PRO A 240 1.76 2.95 18.33
N VAL A 241 2.47 2.03 18.96
CA VAL A 241 2.52 1.99 20.41
C VAL A 241 3.18 3.27 20.92
N MET A 242 2.43 4.04 21.69
CA MET A 242 2.96 5.21 22.38
C MET A 242 4.00 4.76 23.40
N LYS A 243 5.24 5.22 23.27
CA LYS A 243 6.21 5.14 24.36
C LYS A 243 5.72 6.13 25.39
N GLU A 244 5.27 5.65 26.56
CA GLU A 244 5.09 6.54 27.71
C GLU A 244 6.43 7.23 27.92
N LYS A 245 6.44 8.55 27.83
CA LYS A 245 7.58 9.34 28.31
C LYS A 245 7.55 9.23 29.82
N ILE A 246 8.45 8.41 30.37
CA ILE A 246 8.78 8.39 31.79
C ILE A 246 9.53 9.67 32.13
#